data_fe6be906aeb1a2414d358dd2918d5d0b
#
_entry.id   fe6be906aeb1a2414d358dd2918d5d0b
#
_cell.length_a   1.000
_cell.length_b   1.000
_cell.length_c   1.000
_cell.angle_alpha   90.00
_cell.angle_beta   90.00
_cell.angle_gamma   90.00
#
_symmetry.space_group_name_H-M   'P 1'
#
loop_
_entity.id
_entity.type
_entity.pdbx_description
1 polymer ?
#
loop_
_entity_poly.entity_id
_entity_poly.type
_entity_poly.pdbx_seq_one_letter_code
_entity_poly.pdbx_strand_id
1 'polypeptide(L)'
;MVVLRDGARGLEVYLVKRSRTVDFMAGAHVFPGGRLDKADSSPSTCALLSAEASDLHARLGEALPAAHAAGLFVAAIRETFEEAGLLLGRLAAGWGADDARRAVAKGALFSTLVEHLDAKALVPWVRWVTPEISPKRFDARFFLARAPEGQEARVDGHEATEGLWITPGEALERWAEGDMLLPPATAKSIDALAVHRTVEAALAAAAARRPPPVLMPLVWNEDGRAYISLPGDPRHAMPDVLGGRIFRVQLLEGRYRAVKAA
;
A
#
# COMPACT_ATOMS: atom_id res chain seq x y z
N MET A 1 -1.67 1.23 2.17
CA MET A 1 -2.82 1.86 1.46
C MET A 1 -2.32 2.55 0.20
N VAL A 2 -2.93 2.30 -0.95
CA VAL A 2 -2.64 3.00 -2.20
C VAL A 2 -3.69 4.09 -2.37
N VAL A 3 -3.34 5.32 -1.99
CA VAL A 3 -4.26 6.46 -2.06
C VAL A 3 -4.12 7.09 -3.44
N LEU A 4 -5.26 7.29 -4.12
CA LEU A 4 -5.35 7.74 -5.50
C LEU A 4 -6.15 9.05 -5.60
N ARG A 5 -5.76 9.93 -6.52
CA ARG A 5 -6.56 11.09 -6.90
C ARG A 5 -6.51 11.32 -8.41
N ASP A 6 -7.51 12.01 -8.93
CA ASP A 6 -7.47 12.54 -10.29
C ASP A 6 -6.78 13.90 -10.26
N GLY A 7 -5.54 13.96 -10.72
CA GLY A 7 -4.73 15.17 -10.80
C GLY A 7 -4.79 15.81 -12.20
N ALA A 8 -4.12 16.94 -12.38
CA ALA A 8 -4.11 17.68 -13.65
C ALA A 8 -3.52 16.87 -14.83
N ARG A 9 -2.65 15.89 -14.54
CA ARG A 9 -2.00 15.03 -15.54
C ARG A 9 -2.59 13.63 -15.62
N GLY A 10 -3.75 13.37 -14.99
CA GLY A 10 -4.44 12.09 -14.91
C GLY A 10 -4.36 11.47 -13.52
N LEU A 11 -4.44 10.14 -13.45
CA LEU A 11 -4.33 9.40 -12.19
C LEU A 11 -2.99 9.69 -11.49
N GLU A 12 -3.07 10.08 -10.23
CA GLU A 12 -1.91 10.22 -9.34
C GLU A 12 -2.04 9.30 -8.14
N VAL A 13 -0.91 8.81 -7.67
CA VAL A 13 -0.76 7.98 -6.48
C VAL A 13 0.06 8.72 -5.43
N TYR A 14 -0.30 8.57 -4.16
CA TYR A 14 0.49 9.13 -3.06
C TYR A 14 1.56 8.15 -2.62
N LEU A 15 2.80 8.62 -2.58
CA LEU A 15 3.96 7.87 -2.08
C LEU A 15 4.59 8.63 -0.92
N VAL A 16 5.13 7.89 0.03
CA VAL A 16 5.97 8.40 1.11
C VAL A 16 7.38 7.88 0.95
N LYS A 17 8.37 8.72 1.22
CA LYS A 17 9.77 8.34 1.25
C LYS A 17 10.15 7.97 2.68
N ARG A 18 10.56 6.72 2.86
CA ARG A 18 10.98 6.21 4.18
C ARG A 18 12.22 6.93 4.67
N SER A 19 12.26 7.21 5.97
CA SER A 19 13.45 7.77 6.61
C SER A 19 14.69 6.90 6.35
N ARG A 20 15.84 7.53 6.27
CA ARG A 20 17.14 6.80 6.18
C ARG A 20 17.54 6.12 7.47
N THR A 21 16.86 6.41 8.57
CA THR A 21 17.11 5.82 9.90
C THR A 21 16.36 4.51 10.14
N VAL A 22 15.44 4.11 9.23
CA VAL A 22 14.71 2.85 9.37
C VAL A 22 15.53 1.67 8.85
N ASP A 23 15.43 0.52 9.53
CA ASP A 23 16.23 -0.68 9.22
C ASP A 23 15.93 -1.33 7.87
N PHE A 24 14.73 -1.13 7.32
CA PHE A 24 14.29 -1.81 6.11
C PHE A 24 13.87 -0.84 5.03
N MET A 25 14.48 -0.99 3.83
CA MET A 25 14.20 -0.16 2.65
C MET A 25 14.35 1.34 2.92
N ALA A 26 15.41 1.74 3.63
CA ALA A 26 15.74 3.13 3.91
C ALA A 26 15.80 3.97 2.64
N GLY A 27 15.13 5.12 2.62
CA GLY A 27 15.06 6.03 1.47
C GLY A 27 14.18 5.54 0.30
N ALA A 28 13.53 4.38 0.42
CA ALA A 28 12.60 3.90 -0.59
C ALA A 28 11.28 4.69 -0.57
N HIS A 29 10.69 4.85 -1.75
CA HIS A 29 9.34 5.37 -1.91
C HIS A 29 8.36 4.20 -1.88
N VAL A 30 7.40 4.28 -0.98
CA VAL A 30 6.40 3.23 -0.72
C VAL A 30 5.02 3.85 -0.56
N PHE A 31 3.99 3.04 -0.62
CA PHE A 31 2.66 3.45 -0.19
C PHE A 31 2.60 3.56 1.34
N PRO A 32 1.83 4.50 1.91
CA PRO A 32 1.58 4.55 3.34
C PRO A 32 1.07 3.22 3.88
N GLY A 33 1.58 2.80 5.04
CA GLY A 33 1.12 1.59 5.68
C GLY A 33 2.16 0.91 6.57
N GLY A 34 1.67 0.18 7.55
CA GLY A 34 2.47 -0.50 8.54
C GLY A 34 1.87 -1.83 8.97
N ARG A 35 1.90 -2.10 10.27
CA ARG A 35 1.49 -3.38 10.84
C ARG A 35 0.07 -3.32 11.39
N LEU A 36 -0.58 -4.47 11.36
CA LEU A 36 -1.79 -4.67 12.14
C LEU A 36 -1.45 -4.69 13.63
N ASP A 37 -2.00 -3.77 14.38
CA ASP A 37 -1.93 -3.75 15.82
C ASP A 37 -3.06 -4.56 16.45
N LYS A 38 -2.82 -5.08 17.65
CA LYS A 38 -3.85 -5.83 18.40
C LYS A 38 -5.13 -4.99 18.63
N ALA A 39 -4.97 -3.69 18.84
CA ALA A 39 -6.06 -2.75 19.06
C ALA A 39 -6.94 -2.58 17.81
N ASP A 40 -6.38 -2.72 16.60
CA ASP A 40 -7.13 -2.57 15.35
C ASP A 40 -8.23 -3.61 15.19
N SER A 41 -8.02 -4.81 15.74
CA SER A 41 -8.99 -5.92 15.71
C SER A 41 -9.90 -5.97 16.95
N SER A 42 -9.84 -4.98 17.83
CA SER A 42 -10.69 -4.97 19.03
C SER A 42 -12.17 -4.72 18.66
N PRO A 43 -13.14 -5.30 19.41
CA PRO A 43 -14.57 -5.07 19.14
C PRO A 43 -14.94 -3.59 19.13
N SER A 44 -14.37 -2.79 20.04
CA SER A 44 -14.63 -1.34 20.13
C SER A 44 -14.11 -0.59 18.89
N THR A 45 -12.95 -0.96 18.35
CA THR A 45 -12.42 -0.34 17.13
C THR A 45 -13.19 -0.79 15.90
N CYS A 46 -13.50 -2.08 15.79
CA CYS A 46 -14.28 -2.61 14.67
C CYS A 46 -15.71 -2.02 14.62
N ALA A 47 -16.30 -1.65 15.75
CA ALA A 47 -17.61 -0.99 15.80
C ALA A 47 -17.64 0.41 15.17
N LEU A 48 -16.49 1.04 14.92
CA LEU A 48 -16.35 2.33 14.23
C LEU A 48 -16.38 2.20 12.70
N LEU A 49 -16.27 0.98 12.16
CA LEU A 49 -16.22 0.74 10.73
C LEU A 49 -17.59 0.92 10.06
N SER A 50 -17.60 1.45 8.85
CA SER A 50 -18.79 1.62 8.01
C SER A 50 -19.37 0.32 7.45
N ALA A 51 -18.79 -0.83 7.78
CA ALA A 51 -19.20 -2.16 7.30
C ALA A 51 -18.98 -3.22 8.39
N GLU A 52 -19.79 -4.27 8.36
CA GLU A 52 -19.68 -5.40 9.26
C GLU A 52 -18.37 -6.21 9.01
N ALA A 53 -17.83 -6.79 10.08
CA ALA A 53 -16.59 -7.58 9.98
C ALA A 53 -16.73 -8.79 9.04
N SER A 54 -17.92 -9.40 8.96
CA SER A 54 -18.23 -10.49 8.02
C SER A 54 -18.16 -10.05 6.56
N ASP A 55 -18.65 -8.84 6.25
CA ASP A 55 -18.62 -8.30 4.88
C ASP A 55 -17.19 -7.97 4.47
N LEU A 56 -16.41 -7.37 5.37
CA LEU A 56 -14.99 -7.08 5.14
C LEU A 56 -14.18 -8.37 4.95
N HIS A 57 -14.47 -9.40 5.74
CA HIS A 57 -13.87 -10.72 5.58
C HIS A 57 -14.20 -11.33 4.21
N ALA A 58 -15.47 -11.29 3.79
CA ALA A 58 -15.89 -11.79 2.47
C ALA A 58 -15.19 -11.03 1.32
N ARG A 59 -14.92 -9.72 1.50
CA ARG A 59 -14.21 -8.91 0.50
C ARG A 59 -12.74 -9.28 0.34
N LEU A 60 -12.08 -9.74 1.42
CA LEU A 60 -10.70 -10.25 1.37
C LEU A 60 -10.64 -11.68 0.80
N GLY A 61 -11.63 -12.52 1.10
CA GLY A 61 -11.69 -13.91 0.65
C GLY A 61 -10.57 -14.79 1.22
N GLU A 62 -10.07 -14.47 2.42
CA GLU A 62 -8.96 -15.17 3.08
C GLU A 62 -9.46 -16.02 4.25
N ALA A 63 -8.79 -17.17 4.51
CA ALA A 63 -9.08 -18.04 5.64
C ALA A 63 -8.49 -17.45 6.94
N LEU A 64 -9.13 -16.41 7.49
CA LEU A 64 -8.74 -15.72 8.73
C LEU A 64 -10.01 -15.29 9.50
N PRO A 65 -9.93 -15.05 10.83
CA PRO A 65 -11.09 -14.59 11.59
C PRO A 65 -11.64 -13.25 11.07
N ALA A 66 -12.97 -13.07 11.07
CA ALA A 66 -13.62 -11.84 10.60
C ALA A 66 -13.12 -10.58 11.35
N ALA A 67 -12.89 -10.66 12.66
CA ALA A 67 -12.31 -9.56 13.42
C ALA A 67 -10.88 -9.20 12.96
N HIS A 68 -10.09 -10.19 12.56
CA HIS A 68 -8.76 -9.97 11.99
C HIS A 68 -8.85 -9.30 10.61
N ALA A 69 -9.81 -9.76 9.78
CA ALA A 69 -10.10 -9.11 8.49
C ALA A 69 -10.48 -7.63 8.68
N ALA A 70 -11.41 -7.34 9.58
CA ALA A 70 -11.80 -5.97 9.91
C ALA A 70 -10.62 -5.13 10.41
N GLY A 71 -9.77 -5.69 11.27
CA GLY A 71 -8.57 -5.05 11.76
C GLY A 71 -7.59 -4.64 10.65
N LEU A 72 -7.49 -5.42 9.55
CA LEU A 72 -6.65 -5.05 8.41
C LEU A 72 -7.15 -3.78 7.69
N PHE A 73 -8.47 -3.56 7.63
CA PHE A 73 -9.03 -2.31 7.11
C PHE A 73 -8.76 -1.15 8.07
N VAL A 74 -8.93 -1.37 9.38
CA VAL A 74 -8.57 -0.37 10.40
C VAL A 74 -7.10 0.02 10.29
N ALA A 75 -6.19 -0.96 10.29
CA ALA A 75 -4.75 -0.72 10.17
C ALA A 75 -4.42 0.09 8.91
N ALA A 76 -5.03 -0.24 7.76
CA ALA A 76 -4.80 0.50 6.53
C ALA A 76 -5.22 1.97 6.64
N ILE A 77 -6.34 2.28 7.31
CA ILE A 77 -6.80 3.66 7.55
C ILE A 77 -5.89 4.35 8.56
N ARG A 78 -5.61 3.71 9.71
CA ARG A 78 -4.77 4.26 10.79
C ARG A 78 -3.38 4.63 10.30
N GLU A 79 -2.68 3.71 9.67
CA GLU A 79 -1.33 3.92 9.15
C GLU A 79 -1.29 5.03 8.08
N THR A 80 -2.32 5.11 7.22
CA THR A 80 -2.43 6.19 6.23
C THR A 80 -2.62 7.54 6.91
N PHE A 81 -3.41 7.59 7.98
CA PHE A 81 -3.56 8.81 8.77
C PHE A 81 -2.27 9.19 9.50
N GLU A 82 -1.58 8.23 10.10
CA GLU A 82 -0.31 8.47 10.81
C GLU A 82 0.79 8.96 9.87
N GLU A 83 1.03 8.27 8.74
CA GLU A 83 2.14 8.56 7.83
C GLU A 83 1.84 9.70 6.84
N ALA A 84 0.58 9.85 6.40
CA ALA A 84 0.19 10.79 5.35
C ALA A 84 -0.79 11.90 5.79
N GLY A 85 -1.35 11.82 6.98
CA GLY A 85 -2.35 12.77 7.47
C GLY A 85 -3.72 12.65 6.79
N LEU A 86 -3.94 11.62 5.98
CA LEU A 86 -5.19 11.38 5.25
C LEU A 86 -6.07 10.39 6.02
N LEU A 87 -7.21 10.83 6.49
CA LEU A 87 -8.17 10.03 7.24
C LEU A 87 -9.36 9.63 6.36
N LEU A 88 -9.50 8.34 6.05
CA LEU A 88 -10.73 7.79 5.49
C LEU A 88 -11.72 7.52 6.64
N GLY A 89 -12.40 8.57 7.05
CA GLY A 89 -13.28 8.55 8.22
C GLY A 89 -13.50 9.93 8.78
N ARG A 90 -13.87 9.99 10.06
CA ARG A 90 -14.11 11.23 10.78
C ARG A 90 -13.49 11.18 12.17
N LEU A 91 -12.80 12.26 12.54
CA LEU A 91 -12.28 12.44 13.89
C LEU A 91 -13.42 12.65 14.89
N ALA A 92 -13.21 12.20 16.12
CA ALA A 92 -14.09 12.51 17.22
C ALA A 92 -14.14 14.02 17.50
N ALA A 93 -15.26 14.49 18.04
CA ALA A 93 -15.46 15.91 18.33
C ALA A 93 -14.32 16.49 19.17
N GLY A 94 -13.86 17.67 18.80
CA GLY A 94 -12.77 18.39 19.49
C GLY A 94 -11.36 18.04 19.02
N TRP A 95 -11.17 17.10 18.10
CA TRP A 95 -9.87 16.77 17.55
C TRP A 95 -9.62 17.43 16.19
N GLY A 96 -8.47 18.10 16.06
CA GLY A 96 -7.88 18.45 14.78
C GLY A 96 -6.95 17.36 14.28
N ALA A 97 -6.72 17.28 12.96
CA ALA A 97 -5.91 16.21 12.37
C ALA A 97 -4.47 16.16 12.94
N ASP A 98 -3.82 17.32 13.07
CA ASP A 98 -2.45 17.40 13.59
C ASP A 98 -2.38 17.03 15.09
N ASP A 99 -3.40 17.42 15.89
CA ASP A 99 -3.46 17.06 17.31
C ASP A 99 -3.68 15.57 17.49
N ALA A 100 -4.59 14.98 16.71
CA ALA A 100 -4.88 13.56 16.74
C ALA A 100 -3.64 12.74 16.33
N ARG A 101 -2.91 13.13 15.26
CA ARG A 101 -1.66 12.47 14.86
C ARG A 101 -0.60 12.54 15.96
N ARG A 102 -0.43 13.71 16.58
CA ARG A 102 0.50 13.86 17.73
C ARG A 102 0.09 13.00 18.92
N ALA A 103 -1.19 12.84 19.17
CA ALA A 103 -1.68 11.99 20.23
C ALA A 103 -1.38 10.50 19.98
N VAL A 104 -1.61 10.00 18.75
CA VAL A 104 -1.24 8.64 18.35
C VAL A 104 0.26 8.40 18.49
N ALA A 105 1.08 9.31 17.98
CA ALA A 105 2.54 9.23 18.11
C ALA A 105 3.03 9.19 19.57
N LYS A 106 2.22 9.70 20.53
CA LYS A 106 2.46 9.62 21.97
C LYS A 106 1.82 8.39 22.63
N GLY A 107 1.23 7.48 21.85
CA GLY A 107 0.66 6.22 22.35
C GLY A 107 -0.84 6.28 22.67
N ALA A 108 -1.57 7.33 22.28
CA ALA A 108 -3.01 7.30 22.38
C ALA A 108 -3.62 6.23 21.45
N LEU A 109 -4.66 5.56 21.89
CA LEU A 109 -5.37 4.60 21.05
C LEU A 109 -6.11 5.33 19.92
N PHE A 110 -5.83 4.98 18.67
CA PHE A 110 -6.44 5.57 17.49
C PHE A 110 -7.99 5.56 17.56
N SER A 111 -8.56 4.47 18.05
CA SER A 111 -10.02 4.33 18.20
C SER A 111 -10.67 5.34 19.16
N THR A 112 -9.92 5.99 20.03
CA THR A 112 -10.46 7.06 20.91
C THR A 112 -10.46 8.45 20.26
N LEU A 113 -9.79 8.58 19.12
CA LEU A 113 -9.62 9.83 18.39
C LEU A 113 -10.53 9.94 17.17
N VAL A 114 -11.20 8.86 16.81
CA VAL A 114 -12.09 8.78 15.66
C VAL A 114 -13.48 8.33 16.08
N GLU A 115 -14.51 8.80 15.38
CA GLU A 115 -15.91 8.39 15.60
C GLU A 115 -16.46 7.54 14.45
N HIS A 116 -15.74 7.51 13.31
CA HIS A 116 -16.15 6.75 12.13
C HIS A 116 -14.94 6.42 11.25
N LEU A 117 -14.90 5.18 10.71
CA LEU A 117 -13.90 4.71 9.76
C LEU A 117 -14.58 4.19 8.50
N ASP A 118 -14.27 4.77 7.36
CA ASP A 118 -14.90 4.43 6.08
C ASP A 118 -14.24 3.24 5.39
N ALA A 119 -14.43 2.04 5.94
CA ALA A 119 -13.95 0.80 5.36
C ALA A 119 -14.59 0.48 3.99
N LYS A 120 -15.76 1.04 3.67
CA LYS A 120 -16.40 0.84 2.36
C LYS A 120 -15.63 1.51 1.24
N ALA A 121 -14.95 2.61 1.53
CA ALA A 121 -14.10 3.33 0.57
C ALA A 121 -12.83 2.54 0.16
N LEU A 122 -12.43 1.53 0.94
CA LEU A 122 -11.24 0.73 0.64
C LEU A 122 -11.61 -0.44 -0.28
N VAL A 123 -10.89 -0.59 -1.39
CA VAL A 123 -11.02 -1.74 -2.28
C VAL A 123 -9.81 -2.66 -2.10
N PRO A 124 -9.98 -3.89 -1.53
CA PRO A 124 -8.90 -4.88 -1.50
C PRO A 124 -8.39 -5.13 -2.91
N TRP A 125 -7.08 -5.04 -3.12
CA TRP A 125 -6.51 -5.07 -4.48
C TRP A 125 -5.55 -6.22 -4.72
N VAL A 126 -4.55 -6.38 -3.86
CA VAL A 126 -3.53 -7.43 -3.99
C VAL A 126 -2.90 -7.74 -2.64
N ARG A 127 -2.53 -9.01 -2.45
CA ARG A 127 -1.76 -9.46 -1.29
C ARG A 127 -0.36 -9.84 -1.73
N TRP A 128 0.64 -9.14 -1.22
CA TRP A 128 2.05 -9.42 -1.46
C TRP A 128 2.66 -10.22 -0.31
N VAL A 129 3.19 -11.39 -0.62
CA VAL A 129 3.87 -12.25 0.35
C VAL A 129 5.36 -12.29 0.00
N THR A 130 6.20 -11.94 0.96
CA THR A 130 7.66 -12.02 0.76
C THR A 130 8.10 -13.48 0.65
N PRO A 131 8.98 -13.84 -0.30
CA PRO A 131 9.51 -15.18 -0.47
C PRO A 131 10.17 -15.75 0.79
N GLU A 132 10.14 -17.08 0.94
CA GLU A 132 10.67 -17.75 2.13
C GLU A 132 12.18 -17.57 2.33
N ILE A 133 12.92 -17.41 1.25
CA ILE A 133 14.37 -17.18 1.27
C ILE A 133 14.75 -15.81 1.90
N SER A 134 13.81 -14.90 2.04
CA SER A 134 14.09 -13.56 2.58
C SER A 134 14.20 -13.58 4.10
N PRO A 135 15.24 -12.96 4.68
CA PRO A 135 15.46 -12.95 6.14
C PRO A 135 14.38 -12.18 6.91
N LYS A 136 13.74 -11.22 6.25
CA LYS A 136 12.60 -10.45 6.79
C LYS A 136 11.42 -10.60 5.84
N ARG A 137 10.32 -11.13 6.37
CA ARG A 137 9.13 -11.45 5.57
C ARG A 137 7.96 -10.57 5.97
N PHE A 138 7.19 -10.19 4.95
CA PHE A 138 5.96 -9.44 5.07
C PHE A 138 4.84 -10.18 4.35
N ASP A 139 3.65 -10.04 4.86
CA ASP A 139 2.40 -10.52 4.28
C ASP A 139 1.44 -9.31 4.24
N ALA A 140 1.55 -8.54 3.16
CA ALA A 140 0.96 -7.21 3.05
C ALA A 140 -0.28 -7.21 2.13
N ARG A 141 -1.40 -6.68 2.63
CA ARG A 141 -2.62 -6.43 1.83
C ARG A 141 -2.59 -4.99 1.37
N PHE A 142 -2.66 -4.81 0.06
CA PHE A 142 -2.77 -3.50 -0.56
C PHE A 142 -4.23 -3.20 -0.86
N PHE A 143 -4.68 -2.05 -0.42
CA PHE A 143 -6.00 -1.53 -0.67
C PHE A 143 -5.89 -0.30 -1.55
N LEU A 144 -6.79 -0.15 -2.53
CA LEU A 144 -6.97 1.12 -3.25
C LEU A 144 -8.03 1.94 -2.55
N ALA A 145 -7.81 3.25 -2.47
CA ALA A 145 -8.82 4.20 -2.02
C ALA A 145 -8.65 5.54 -2.73
N ARG A 146 -9.77 6.23 -2.98
CA ARG A 146 -9.74 7.64 -3.40
C ARG A 146 -9.28 8.50 -2.24
N ALA A 147 -8.46 9.51 -2.52
CA ALA A 147 -8.07 10.51 -1.54
C ALA A 147 -9.32 11.22 -0.97
N PRO A 148 -9.40 11.41 0.35
CA PRO A 148 -10.51 12.14 0.95
C PRO A 148 -10.54 13.59 0.45
N GLU A 149 -11.72 14.09 0.11
CA GLU A 149 -11.89 15.47 -0.35
C GLU A 149 -11.58 16.49 0.76
N GLY A 150 -10.96 17.60 0.39
CA GLY A 150 -10.65 18.70 1.31
C GLY A 150 -9.51 18.41 2.29
N GLN A 151 -8.85 17.25 2.23
CA GLN A 151 -7.69 16.92 3.03
C GLN A 151 -6.40 17.08 2.22
N GLU A 152 -5.36 17.64 2.83
CA GLU A 152 -4.02 17.72 2.27
C GLU A 152 -3.13 16.65 2.89
N ALA A 153 -2.45 15.88 2.03
CA ALA A 153 -1.49 14.90 2.48
C ALA A 153 -0.23 15.58 3.05
N ARG A 154 0.15 15.18 4.27
CA ARG A 154 1.35 15.69 4.97
C ARG A 154 2.03 14.55 5.71
N VAL A 155 3.32 14.35 5.46
CA VAL A 155 4.10 13.35 6.19
C VAL A 155 4.29 13.72 7.67
N ASP A 156 4.60 12.73 8.50
CA ASP A 156 4.86 12.90 9.93
C ASP A 156 6.25 13.51 10.22
N GLY A 157 7.19 13.40 9.27
CA GLY A 157 8.56 13.89 9.39
C GLY A 157 9.49 12.96 10.21
N HIS A 158 8.99 11.81 10.71
CA HIS A 158 9.74 10.85 11.50
C HIS A 158 9.99 9.54 10.71
N GLU A 159 8.95 8.78 10.44
CA GLU A 159 9.03 7.55 9.66
C GLU A 159 9.05 7.84 8.16
N ALA A 160 8.29 8.85 7.73
CA ALA A 160 8.26 9.39 6.39
C ALA A 160 8.85 10.81 6.35
N THR A 161 9.86 11.02 5.49
CA THR A 161 10.57 12.30 5.37
C THR A 161 10.05 13.18 4.24
N GLU A 162 9.40 12.58 3.26
CA GLU A 162 8.86 13.26 2.07
C GLU A 162 7.59 12.54 1.63
N GLY A 163 6.59 13.28 1.21
CA GLY A 163 5.37 12.75 0.61
C GLY A 163 5.09 13.44 -0.71
N LEU A 164 4.68 12.69 -1.71
CA LEU A 164 4.42 13.26 -3.02
C LEU A 164 3.25 12.59 -3.73
N TRP A 165 2.48 13.40 -4.44
CA TRP A 165 1.55 12.95 -5.46
C TRP A 165 2.29 12.86 -6.79
N ILE A 166 2.21 11.71 -7.45
CA ILE A 166 2.95 11.44 -8.68
C ILE A 166 2.12 10.56 -9.60
N THR A 167 2.20 10.80 -10.90
CA THR A 167 1.58 9.86 -11.84
C THR A 167 2.37 8.55 -11.89
N PRO A 168 1.70 7.40 -12.12
CA PRO A 168 2.39 6.11 -12.26
C PRO A 168 3.51 6.15 -13.31
N GLY A 169 3.28 6.81 -14.45
CA GLY A 169 4.31 6.95 -15.51
C GLY A 169 5.55 7.68 -15.02
N GLU A 170 5.38 8.86 -14.41
CA GLU A 170 6.50 9.64 -13.87
C GLU A 170 7.26 8.90 -12.77
N ALA A 171 6.56 8.16 -11.90
CA ALA A 171 7.22 7.36 -10.87
C ALA A 171 8.12 6.27 -11.46
N LEU A 172 7.66 5.59 -12.52
CA LEU A 172 8.43 4.56 -13.22
C LEU A 172 9.61 5.15 -14.00
N GLU A 173 9.45 6.32 -14.63
CA GLU A 173 10.53 7.05 -15.30
C GLU A 173 11.63 7.42 -14.29
N ARG A 174 11.29 8.07 -13.19
CA ARG A 174 12.25 8.43 -12.13
C ARG A 174 12.92 7.22 -11.49
N TRP A 175 12.20 6.10 -11.38
CA TRP A 175 12.79 4.84 -10.93
C TRP A 175 13.80 4.28 -11.95
N ALA A 176 13.48 4.30 -13.25
CA ALA A 176 14.37 3.85 -14.31
C ALA A 176 15.67 4.70 -14.39
N GLU A 177 15.57 6.01 -14.19
CA GLU A 177 16.67 6.96 -14.11
C GLU A 177 17.52 6.82 -12.84
N GLY A 178 16.96 6.19 -11.79
CA GLY A 178 17.63 5.99 -10.50
C GLY A 178 17.40 7.12 -9.49
N ASP A 179 16.53 8.07 -9.79
CA ASP A 179 16.16 9.19 -8.93
C ASP A 179 15.16 8.80 -7.85
N MET A 180 14.48 7.69 -8.05
CA MET A 180 13.53 7.11 -7.11
C MET A 180 13.88 5.66 -6.81
N LEU A 181 13.83 5.27 -5.54
CA LEU A 181 14.00 3.87 -5.14
C LEU A 181 12.61 3.26 -4.91
N LEU A 182 12.21 2.32 -5.76
CA LEU A 182 10.96 1.57 -5.61
C LEU A 182 11.25 0.10 -5.28
N PRO A 183 10.71 -0.45 -4.19
CA PRO A 183 10.70 -1.89 -3.95
C PRO A 183 9.93 -2.63 -5.05
N PRO A 184 10.26 -3.89 -5.37
CA PRO A 184 9.63 -4.63 -6.48
C PRO A 184 8.11 -4.69 -6.42
N ALA A 185 7.53 -4.93 -5.24
CA ALA A 185 6.07 -4.94 -5.06
C ALA A 185 5.45 -3.56 -5.34
N THR A 186 6.11 -2.48 -4.89
CA THR A 186 5.66 -1.10 -5.15
C THR A 186 5.79 -0.77 -6.64
N ALA A 187 6.92 -1.09 -7.28
CA ALA A 187 7.14 -0.85 -8.70
C ALA A 187 6.12 -1.58 -9.58
N LYS A 188 5.87 -2.87 -9.32
CA LYS A 188 4.84 -3.65 -10.05
C LYS A 188 3.43 -3.11 -9.82
N SER A 189 3.13 -2.67 -8.60
CA SER A 189 1.83 -2.08 -8.28
C SER A 189 1.63 -0.73 -9.01
N ILE A 190 2.65 0.12 -9.07
CA ILE A 190 2.62 1.37 -9.84
C ILE A 190 2.47 1.08 -11.34
N ASP A 191 3.22 0.11 -11.87
CA ASP A 191 3.13 -0.32 -13.27
C ASP A 191 1.72 -0.81 -13.64
N ALA A 192 1.09 -1.58 -12.75
CA ALA A 192 -0.29 -2.01 -12.93
C ALA A 192 -1.32 -0.86 -12.89
N LEU A 193 -1.02 0.22 -12.18
CA LEU A 193 -1.87 1.42 -12.16
C LEU A 193 -1.68 2.31 -13.40
N ALA A 194 -0.54 2.23 -14.07
CA ALA A 194 -0.21 3.08 -15.23
C ALA A 194 -1.16 2.89 -16.44
N VAL A 195 -1.92 1.80 -16.49
CA VAL A 195 -2.91 1.55 -17.55
C VAL A 195 -4.23 2.31 -17.33
N HIS A 196 -4.47 2.82 -16.11
CA HIS A 196 -5.69 3.51 -15.74
C HIS A 196 -5.52 5.03 -15.84
N ARG A 197 -6.50 5.70 -16.41
CA ARG A 197 -6.52 7.16 -16.57
C ARG A 197 -7.17 7.90 -15.41
N THR A 198 -8.09 7.21 -14.70
CA THR A 198 -8.87 7.80 -13.61
C THR A 198 -8.90 6.89 -12.39
N VAL A 199 -9.15 7.48 -11.23
CA VAL A 199 -9.34 6.73 -9.97
C VAL A 199 -10.49 5.74 -10.08
N GLU A 200 -11.60 6.16 -10.70
CA GLU A 200 -12.78 5.31 -10.87
C GLU A 200 -12.45 4.03 -11.67
N ALA A 201 -11.72 4.17 -12.79
CA ALA A 201 -11.30 3.03 -13.59
C ALA A 201 -10.40 2.06 -12.81
N ALA A 202 -9.46 2.58 -12.01
CA ALA A 202 -8.58 1.77 -11.17
C ALA A 202 -9.35 1.03 -10.08
N LEU A 203 -10.26 1.72 -9.38
CA LEU A 203 -11.10 1.11 -8.33
C LEU A 203 -12.05 0.05 -8.91
N ALA A 204 -12.68 0.32 -10.05
CA ALA A 204 -13.56 -0.63 -10.71
C ALA A 204 -12.80 -1.90 -11.16
N ALA A 205 -11.62 -1.74 -11.75
CA ALA A 205 -10.76 -2.87 -12.14
C ALA A 205 -10.31 -3.72 -10.95
N ALA A 206 -9.98 -3.09 -9.82
CA ALA A 206 -9.64 -3.78 -8.58
C ALA A 206 -10.86 -4.52 -8.00
N ALA A 207 -12.02 -3.86 -7.95
CA ALA A 207 -13.26 -4.44 -7.44
C ALA A 207 -13.76 -5.65 -8.26
N ALA A 208 -13.45 -5.69 -9.54
CA ALA A 208 -13.79 -6.83 -10.42
C ALA A 208 -12.97 -8.09 -10.12
N ARG A 209 -11.81 -7.96 -9.44
CA ARG A 209 -10.94 -9.08 -9.07
C ARG A 209 -11.21 -9.50 -7.63
N ARG A 210 -12.10 -10.43 -7.43
CA ARG A 210 -12.41 -10.97 -6.09
C ARG A 210 -12.33 -12.49 -6.10
N PRO A 211 -11.61 -13.10 -5.14
CA PRO A 211 -10.77 -12.47 -4.12
C PRO A 211 -9.53 -11.78 -4.71
N PRO A 212 -8.90 -10.84 -3.97
CA PRO A 212 -7.63 -10.24 -4.41
C PRO A 212 -6.56 -11.31 -4.64
N PRO A 213 -5.75 -11.20 -5.72
CA PRO A 213 -4.71 -12.18 -5.99
C PRO A 213 -3.62 -12.13 -4.92
N VAL A 214 -3.06 -13.33 -4.60
CA VAL A 214 -1.91 -13.47 -3.70
C VAL A 214 -0.66 -13.62 -4.55
N LEU A 215 0.28 -12.69 -4.43
CA LEU A 215 1.51 -12.65 -5.22
C LEU A 215 2.72 -12.87 -4.33
N MET A 216 3.56 -13.82 -4.72
CA MET A 216 4.84 -14.08 -4.08
C MET A 216 5.93 -14.08 -5.15
N PRO A 217 6.82 -13.08 -5.16
CA PRO A 217 7.93 -13.04 -6.12
C PRO A 217 8.83 -14.26 -6.03
N LEU A 218 9.43 -14.67 -7.15
CA LEU A 218 10.45 -15.70 -7.20
C LEU A 218 11.84 -15.03 -7.21
N VAL A 219 12.65 -15.33 -6.21
CA VAL A 219 14.04 -14.85 -6.13
C VAL A 219 14.99 -15.92 -6.63
N TRP A 220 15.92 -15.56 -7.52
CA TRP A 220 16.91 -16.47 -8.08
C TRP A 220 18.20 -15.74 -8.45
N ASN A 221 19.31 -16.49 -8.64
CA ASN A 221 20.60 -15.96 -9.02
C ASN A 221 21.06 -16.62 -10.32
N GLU A 222 21.69 -15.83 -11.18
CA GLU A 222 22.32 -16.28 -12.42
C GLU A 222 23.56 -15.41 -12.68
N ASP A 223 24.69 -16.02 -12.96
CA ASP A 223 25.98 -15.34 -13.20
C ASP A 223 26.36 -14.31 -12.11
N GLY A 224 26.11 -14.66 -10.84
CA GLY A 224 26.41 -13.79 -9.70
C GLY A 224 25.46 -12.60 -9.54
N ARG A 225 24.36 -12.54 -10.29
CA ARG A 225 23.37 -11.47 -10.24
C ARG A 225 22.07 -11.98 -9.63
N ALA A 226 21.50 -11.19 -8.72
CA ALA A 226 20.21 -11.49 -8.10
C ALA A 226 19.05 -10.92 -8.92
N TYR A 227 18.07 -11.75 -9.18
CA TYR A 227 16.84 -11.43 -9.90
C TYR A 227 15.61 -11.73 -9.07
N ILE A 228 14.55 -10.98 -9.35
CA ILE A 228 13.23 -11.15 -8.80
C ILE A 228 12.25 -11.25 -9.96
N SER A 229 11.70 -12.44 -10.20
CA SER A 229 10.62 -12.64 -11.16
C SER A 229 9.28 -12.41 -10.50
N LEU A 230 8.44 -11.67 -11.19
CA LEU A 230 7.06 -11.32 -10.79
C LEU A 230 6.08 -12.12 -11.64
N PRO A 231 4.81 -12.28 -11.23
CA PRO A 231 3.81 -12.93 -12.07
C PRO A 231 3.77 -12.36 -13.49
N GLY A 232 3.75 -13.25 -14.49
CA GLY A 232 3.89 -12.92 -15.92
C GLY A 232 5.32 -13.07 -16.48
N ASP A 233 6.34 -13.21 -15.61
CA ASP A 233 7.68 -13.61 -16.04
C ASP A 233 7.68 -15.07 -16.53
N PRO A 234 8.36 -15.46 -17.63
CA PRO A 234 8.44 -16.86 -18.07
C PRO A 234 8.99 -17.84 -17.01
N ARG A 235 9.80 -17.37 -16.04
CA ARG A 235 10.29 -18.18 -14.91
C ARG A 235 9.30 -18.28 -13.75
N HIS A 236 8.25 -17.48 -13.75
CA HIS A 236 7.26 -17.48 -12.67
C HIS A 236 6.08 -18.39 -13.04
N ALA A 237 5.67 -19.28 -12.11
CA ALA A 237 4.57 -20.21 -12.37
C ALA A 237 3.20 -19.53 -12.52
N MET A 238 3.04 -18.32 -11.96
CA MET A 238 1.79 -17.55 -12.01
C MET A 238 1.78 -16.62 -13.22
N PRO A 239 0.66 -16.57 -13.99
CA PRO A 239 0.49 -15.60 -15.05
C PRO A 239 0.37 -14.18 -14.49
N ASP A 240 0.49 -13.16 -15.35
CA ASP A 240 0.21 -11.78 -14.94
C ASP A 240 -1.28 -11.61 -14.65
N VAL A 241 -1.58 -11.24 -13.41
CA VAL A 241 -2.95 -11.02 -12.93
C VAL A 241 -3.21 -9.56 -12.55
N LEU A 242 -2.17 -8.72 -12.52
CA LEU A 242 -2.30 -7.29 -12.24
C LEU A 242 -2.31 -6.43 -13.49
N GLY A 243 -1.63 -6.85 -14.53
CA GLY A 243 -1.32 -6.04 -15.70
C GLY A 243 -0.01 -5.26 -15.55
N GLY A 244 0.35 -4.54 -16.60
CA GLY A 244 1.58 -3.75 -16.68
C GLY A 244 2.66 -4.42 -17.52
N ARG A 245 3.91 -3.92 -17.41
CA ARG A 245 5.05 -4.31 -18.26
C ARG A 245 6.25 -4.82 -17.48
N ILE A 246 6.26 -4.68 -16.14
CA ILE A 246 7.35 -5.10 -15.28
C ILE A 246 7.09 -6.52 -14.81
N PHE A 247 7.89 -7.47 -15.31
CA PHE A 247 7.82 -8.89 -14.95
C PHE A 247 9.09 -9.39 -14.27
N ARG A 248 10.21 -8.70 -14.47
CA ARG A 248 11.50 -9.06 -13.88
C ARG A 248 12.22 -7.83 -13.38
N VAL A 249 12.82 -7.97 -12.20
CA VAL A 249 13.63 -6.92 -11.56
C VAL A 249 14.98 -7.52 -11.20
N GLN A 250 16.06 -6.79 -11.48
CA GLN A 250 17.41 -7.12 -11.05
C GLN A 250 17.81 -6.25 -9.87
N LEU A 251 18.45 -6.84 -8.86
CA LEU A 251 19.13 -6.10 -7.80
C LEU A 251 20.57 -5.79 -8.26
N LEU A 252 20.86 -4.52 -8.46
CA LEU A 252 22.16 -4.03 -8.89
C LEU A 252 22.62 -2.90 -7.95
N GLU A 253 23.76 -3.08 -7.29
CA GLU A 253 24.35 -2.07 -6.38
C GLU A 253 23.36 -1.55 -5.32
N GLY A 254 22.55 -2.45 -4.75
CA GLY A 254 21.53 -2.11 -3.76
C GLY A 254 20.26 -1.44 -4.32
N ARG A 255 20.11 -1.35 -5.65
CA ARG A 255 18.95 -0.78 -6.34
C ARG A 255 18.25 -1.82 -7.19
N TYR A 256 16.94 -1.71 -7.24
CA TYR A 256 16.09 -2.53 -8.12
C TYR A 256 15.93 -1.85 -9.48
N ARG A 257 16.12 -2.61 -10.56
CA ARG A 257 15.90 -2.13 -11.94
C ARG A 257 15.06 -3.14 -12.72
N ALA A 258 14.10 -2.65 -13.50
CA ALA A 258 13.38 -3.51 -14.43
C ALA A 258 14.32 -4.02 -15.51
N VAL A 259 14.19 -5.31 -15.84
CA VAL A 259 14.91 -5.93 -16.95
C VAL A 259 13.91 -6.69 -17.82
N LYS A 260 14.23 -6.80 -19.13
CA LYS A 260 13.38 -7.58 -20.03
C LYS A 260 13.40 -9.05 -19.59
N ALA A 261 12.24 -9.67 -19.55
CA ALA A 261 12.14 -11.12 -19.49
C ALA A 261 12.61 -11.66 -20.85
N ALA A 262 13.71 -12.41 -20.83
CA ALA A 262 14.22 -13.08 -22.02
C ALA A 262 13.35 -14.30 -22.34
#